data_796af9bdd796605df7033bf1158f7a28
#
_entry.id   796af9bdd796605df7033bf1158f7a28
#
_cell.length_a   1.000
_cell.length_b   1.000
_cell.length_c   1.000
_cell.angle_alpha   90.00
_cell.angle_beta   90.00
_cell.angle_gamma   90.00
#
_symmetry.space_group_name_H-M   'P 1'
#
loop_
_entity.id
_entity.type
_entity.pdbx_description
1 polymer ?
#
loop_
_entity_poly.entity_id
_entity_poly.type
_entity_poly.pdbx_seq_one_letter_code
_entity_poly.pdbx_strand_id
1 'polypeptide(L)'
;MRRFISELILIGVVIIWGLAFIWQNIASKVLGPLTVVGLRSLIAVIFITLVAILVPSLYKSQAPKLIGEASSSKKLWLGIMCGVVLFFAMYIQQIDIGMTTAGKAGFITVLYICIVPFIGVFLGNKLNKFFIIGLILAVIGFYLLSVKEEFTLELGDVIVFISAIFFGVHIIVIDYSALRVNSMFLSIIQLVVVAIFSLGLAMIKETIILADILSVAAPLLALGILSSGLGYTGQIIAQREIPPHTTSLIMSLESVVAAIGGVLILSEHIGIREGIGMAVVLVGIIISQLRDKKSLKPKQE
;
A
#
# COMPACT_ATOMS: atom_id res chain seq x y z
N MET A 1 23.70 4.23 -3.01
CA MET A 1 23.10 5.36 -2.25
C MET A 1 21.61 5.58 -2.57
N ARG A 2 21.20 5.76 -3.85
CA ARG A 2 19.78 6.01 -4.21
C ARG A 2 18.85 4.87 -3.77
N ARG A 3 19.18 3.60 -4.05
CA ARG A 3 18.38 2.44 -3.64
C ARG A 3 18.20 2.36 -2.12
N PHE A 4 19.24 2.59 -1.33
CA PHE A 4 19.16 2.59 0.13
C PHE A 4 18.20 3.68 0.65
N ILE A 5 18.23 4.88 0.06
CA ILE A 5 17.27 5.96 0.41
C ILE A 5 15.84 5.52 0.07
N SER A 6 15.63 4.89 -1.08
CA SER A 6 14.31 4.38 -1.48
C SER A 6 13.80 3.28 -0.55
N GLU A 7 14.68 2.40 -0.06
CA GLU A 7 14.35 1.39 0.94
C GLU A 7 13.96 2.06 2.28
N LEU A 8 14.66 3.11 2.72
CA LEU A 8 14.28 3.89 3.92
C LEU A 8 12.94 4.60 3.76
N ILE A 9 12.67 5.20 2.59
CA ILE A 9 11.37 5.81 2.29
C ILE A 9 10.27 4.75 2.40
N LEU A 10 10.49 3.58 1.82
CA LEU A 10 9.50 2.50 1.84
C LEU A 10 9.26 1.97 3.26
N ILE A 11 10.29 1.88 4.09
CA ILE A 11 10.14 1.55 5.52
C ILE A 11 9.28 2.61 6.24
N GLY A 12 9.52 3.90 5.96
CA GLY A 12 8.68 4.98 6.48
C GLY A 12 7.21 4.83 6.05
N VAL A 13 6.95 4.48 4.78
CA VAL A 13 5.62 4.20 4.26
C VAL A 13 4.96 3.04 5.01
N VAL A 14 5.71 1.98 5.23
CA VAL A 14 5.25 0.78 5.97
C VAL A 14 4.82 1.13 7.40
N ILE A 15 5.60 1.95 8.11
CA ILE A 15 5.23 2.39 9.46
C ILE A 15 3.92 3.18 9.43
N ILE A 16 3.79 4.11 8.48
CA ILE A 16 2.57 4.91 8.32
C ILE A 16 1.37 4.02 8.02
N TRP A 17 1.51 3.06 7.11
CA TRP A 17 0.39 2.20 6.71
C TRP A 17 0.01 1.18 7.78
N GLY A 18 0.97 0.65 8.52
CA GLY A 18 0.67 -0.18 9.68
C GLY A 18 -0.17 0.57 10.73
N LEU A 19 0.17 1.84 11.01
CA LEU A 19 -0.62 2.69 11.90
C LEU A 19 -1.96 3.10 11.28
N ALA A 20 -2.05 3.19 9.95
CA ALA A 20 -3.27 3.57 9.25
C ALA A 20 -4.43 2.58 9.48
N PHE A 21 -4.17 1.30 9.73
CA PHE A 21 -5.21 0.33 10.09
C PHE A 21 -5.98 0.76 11.34
N ILE A 22 -5.28 1.34 12.33
CA ILE A 22 -5.90 1.86 13.55
C ILE A 22 -6.81 3.04 13.24
N TRP A 23 -6.30 4.01 12.47
CA TRP A 23 -7.08 5.19 12.06
C TRP A 23 -8.27 4.84 11.18
N GLN A 24 -8.11 3.86 10.29
CA GLN A 24 -9.20 3.32 9.47
C GLN A 24 -10.29 2.68 10.34
N ASN A 25 -9.90 1.85 11.31
CA ASN A 25 -10.84 1.21 12.23
C ASN A 25 -11.62 2.25 13.03
N ILE A 26 -10.97 3.30 13.56
CA ILE A 26 -11.64 4.37 14.29
C ILE A 26 -12.64 5.11 13.39
N ALA A 27 -12.24 5.48 12.18
CA ALA A 27 -13.10 6.19 11.25
C ALA A 27 -14.29 5.35 10.77
N SER A 28 -14.09 4.04 10.55
CA SER A 28 -15.13 3.11 10.09
C SER A 28 -16.25 2.84 11.11
N LYS A 29 -16.04 3.16 12.39
CA LYS A 29 -17.09 3.05 13.40
C LYS A 29 -18.19 4.10 13.23
N VAL A 30 -17.90 5.17 12.50
CA VAL A 30 -18.77 6.35 12.39
C VAL A 30 -19.14 6.64 10.94
N LEU A 31 -18.20 6.44 10.00
CA LEU A 31 -18.35 6.77 8.59
C LEU A 31 -18.40 5.52 7.71
N GLY A 32 -19.19 5.58 6.64
CA GLY A 32 -19.20 4.55 5.62
C GLY A 32 -17.88 4.44 4.86
N PRO A 33 -17.58 3.26 4.27
CA PRO A 33 -16.31 2.98 3.62
C PRO A 33 -15.98 3.92 2.45
N LEU A 34 -16.98 4.31 1.64
CA LEU A 34 -16.79 5.26 0.54
C LEU A 34 -16.47 6.66 1.04
N THR A 35 -17.14 7.10 2.11
CA THR A 35 -16.89 8.41 2.75
C THR A 35 -15.47 8.47 3.31
N VAL A 36 -15.01 7.43 4.01
CA VAL A 36 -13.63 7.37 4.54
C VAL A 36 -12.61 7.44 3.41
N VAL A 37 -12.75 6.57 2.38
CA VAL A 37 -11.81 6.51 1.25
C VAL A 37 -11.82 7.82 0.45
N GLY A 38 -13.00 8.40 0.25
CA GLY A 38 -13.15 9.64 -0.49
C GLY A 38 -12.52 10.84 0.22
N LEU A 39 -12.85 11.02 1.51
CA LEU A 39 -12.33 12.15 2.29
C LEU A 39 -10.82 12.07 2.49
N ARG A 40 -10.27 10.89 2.85
CA ARG A 40 -8.81 10.74 2.98
C ARG A 40 -8.07 11.03 1.67
N SER A 41 -8.65 10.65 0.52
CA SER A 41 -8.06 10.92 -0.78
C SER A 41 -8.14 12.39 -1.16
N LEU A 42 -9.26 13.06 -0.88
CA LEU A 42 -9.41 14.50 -1.10
C LEU A 42 -8.41 15.31 -0.25
N ILE A 43 -8.28 14.99 1.03
CA ILE A 43 -7.29 15.61 1.92
C ILE A 43 -5.87 15.43 1.37
N ALA A 44 -5.55 14.23 0.89
CA ALA A 44 -4.25 13.95 0.30
C ALA A 44 -3.98 14.75 -0.97
N VAL A 45 -4.98 14.89 -1.86
CA VAL A 45 -4.88 15.71 -3.07
C VAL A 45 -4.56 17.17 -2.70
N ILE A 46 -5.31 17.73 -1.75
CA ILE A 46 -5.08 19.11 -1.28
C ILE A 46 -3.67 19.23 -0.71
N PHE A 47 -3.26 18.32 0.17
CA PHE A 47 -1.95 18.34 0.80
C PHE A 47 -0.81 18.26 -0.21
N ILE A 48 -0.82 17.26 -1.13
CA ILE A 48 0.28 17.09 -2.10
C ILE A 48 0.32 18.27 -3.08
N THR A 49 -0.85 18.80 -3.48
CA THR A 49 -0.93 19.96 -4.37
C THR A 49 -0.33 21.18 -3.70
N LEU A 50 -0.65 21.44 -2.42
CA LEU A 50 -0.05 22.53 -1.66
C LEU A 50 1.46 22.36 -1.54
N VAL A 51 1.96 21.17 -1.26
CA VAL A 51 3.41 20.88 -1.21
C VAL A 51 4.05 21.14 -2.58
N ALA A 52 3.42 20.73 -3.68
CA ALA A 52 3.94 20.95 -5.03
C ALA A 52 4.02 22.44 -5.40
N ILE A 53 3.07 23.25 -4.93
CA ILE A 53 3.04 24.71 -5.17
C ILE A 53 4.03 25.44 -4.26
N LEU A 54 4.05 25.12 -2.97
CA LEU A 54 4.87 25.82 -1.98
C LEU A 54 6.34 25.42 -2.04
N VAL A 55 6.65 24.22 -2.51
CA VAL A 55 8.01 23.70 -2.65
C VAL A 55 8.28 23.22 -4.08
N PRO A 56 8.36 24.14 -5.06
CA PRO A 56 8.52 23.77 -6.48
C PRO A 56 9.80 22.98 -6.77
N SER A 57 10.85 23.17 -5.97
CA SER A 57 12.10 22.40 -6.06
C SER A 57 11.87 20.91 -5.80
N LEU A 58 11.03 20.56 -4.84
CA LEU A 58 10.66 19.18 -4.53
C LEU A 58 9.88 18.57 -5.70
N TYR A 59 8.90 19.30 -6.25
CA TYR A 59 8.15 18.84 -7.43
C TYR A 59 9.07 18.57 -8.62
N LYS A 60 9.98 19.50 -8.93
CA LYS A 60 10.94 19.36 -10.03
C LYS A 60 11.91 18.19 -9.82
N SER A 61 12.32 17.92 -8.58
CA SER A 61 13.21 16.78 -8.25
C SER A 61 12.54 15.41 -8.55
N GLN A 62 11.22 15.37 -8.64
CA GLN A 62 10.44 14.17 -8.95
C GLN A 62 10.19 13.97 -10.45
N ALA A 63 10.91 14.67 -11.33
CA ALA A 63 10.84 14.49 -12.78
C ALA A 63 11.11 13.03 -13.18
N PRO A 64 10.50 12.54 -14.28
CA PRO A 64 10.69 11.17 -14.75
C PRO A 64 12.15 10.91 -15.13
N LYS A 65 12.60 9.65 -14.95
CA LYS A 65 13.99 9.25 -15.20
C LYS A 65 14.26 8.81 -16.64
N LEU A 66 13.25 8.35 -17.35
CA LEU A 66 13.41 7.89 -18.71
C LEU A 66 13.51 9.08 -19.68
N ILE A 67 14.48 9.02 -20.57
CA ILE A 67 14.62 9.94 -21.70
C ILE A 67 13.41 9.72 -22.62
N GLY A 68 12.62 10.76 -22.84
CA GLY A 68 11.35 10.67 -23.55
C GLY A 68 10.16 10.66 -22.58
N GLU A 69 9.87 11.86 -22.05
CA GLU A 69 8.64 12.04 -21.26
C GLU A 69 7.42 11.56 -22.07
N ALA A 70 6.54 10.81 -21.41
CA ALA A 70 5.25 10.48 -21.99
C ALA A 70 4.51 11.76 -22.40
N SER A 71 3.75 11.74 -23.48
CA SER A 71 2.88 12.86 -23.87
C SER A 71 1.93 13.21 -22.71
N SER A 72 1.43 14.45 -22.67
CA SER A 72 0.53 14.90 -21.58
C SER A 72 -0.70 13.99 -21.43
N SER A 73 -1.28 13.55 -22.54
CA SER A 73 -2.40 12.60 -22.55
C SER A 73 -2.00 11.24 -21.96
N LYS A 74 -0.82 10.73 -22.27
CA LYS A 74 -0.32 9.46 -21.74
C LYS A 74 -0.01 9.56 -20.24
N LYS A 75 0.54 10.68 -19.76
CA LYS A 75 0.76 10.92 -18.33
C LYS A 75 -0.56 10.89 -17.55
N LEU A 76 -1.58 11.59 -18.09
CA LEU A 76 -2.91 11.61 -17.49
C LEU A 76 -3.54 10.22 -17.48
N TRP A 77 -3.47 9.50 -18.59
CA TRP A 77 -4.01 8.14 -18.69
C TRP A 77 -3.37 7.17 -17.69
N LEU A 78 -2.05 7.23 -17.53
CA LEU A 78 -1.33 6.42 -16.54
C LEU A 78 -1.78 6.73 -15.11
N GLY A 79 -1.98 8.02 -14.80
CA GLY A 79 -2.51 8.44 -13.50
C GLY A 79 -3.95 7.94 -13.27
N ILE A 80 -4.82 8.00 -14.30
CA ILE A 80 -6.19 7.48 -14.23
C ILE A 80 -6.19 5.97 -14.02
N MET A 81 -5.37 5.22 -14.77
CA MET A 81 -5.24 3.78 -14.59
C MET A 81 -4.83 3.42 -13.15
N CYS A 82 -3.77 4.09 -12.62
CA CYS A 82 -3.37 3.89 -11.23
C CYS A 82 -4.52 4.19 -10.27
N GLY A 83 -5.26 5.29 -10.50
CA GLY A 83 -6.35 5.72 -9.64
C GLY A 83 -7.55 4.77 -9.65
N VAL A 84 -7.93 4.23 -10.81
CA VAL A 84 -9.03 3.26 -10.91
C VAL A 84 -8.69 1.97 -10.16
N VAL A 85 -7.48 1.43 -10.37
CA VAL A 85 -7.03 0.22 -9.67
C VAL A 85 -6.95 0.48 -8.16
N LEU A 86 -6.42 1.64 -7.77
CA LEU A 86 -6.32 2.04 -6.36
C LEU A 86 -7.69 2.23 -5.71
N PHE A 87 -8.66 2.78 -6.42
CA PHE A 87 -10.03 2.93 -5.91
C PHE A 87 -10.61 1.57 -5.51
N PHE A 88 -10.55 0.57 -6.39
CA PHE A 88 -11.04 -0.77 -6.05
C PHE A 88 -10.26 -1.38 -4.87
N ALA A 89 -8.94 -1.25 -4.86
CA ALA A 89 -8.11 -1.74 -3.77
C ALA A 89 -8.52 -1.15 -2.43
N MET A 90 -8.59 0.19 -2.34
CA MET A 90 -8.89 0.91 -1.10
C MET A 90 -10.36 0.73 -0.66
N TYR A 91 -11.30 0.77 -1.59
CA TYR A 91 -12.72 0.64 -1.26
C TYR A 91 -13.04 -0.75 -0.76
N ILE A 92 -12.59 -1.79 -1.46
CA ILE A 92 -12.84 -3.18 -1.07
C ILE A 92 -12.15 -3.48 0.28
N GLN A 93 -10.92 -2.99 0.51
CA GLN A 93 -10.26 -3.11 1.81
C GLN A 93 -11.05 -2.41 2.91
N GLN A 94 -11.58 -1.22 2.66
CA GLN A 94 -12.30 -0.44 3.68
C GLN A 94 -13.64 -1.07 4.08
N ILE A 95 -14.33 -1.77 3.16
CA ILE A 95 -15.53 -2.57 3.48
C ILE A 95 -15.19 -3.63 4.51
N ASP A 96 -14.07 -4.30 4.30
CA ASP A 96 -13.68 -5.45 5.10
C ASP A 96 -13.30 -5.11 6.54
N ILE A 97 -12.67 -3.97 6.77
CA ILE A 97 -12.31 -3.51 8.14
C ILE A 97 -13.50 -3.56 9.11
N GLY A 98 -14.73 -3.58 8.59
CA GLY A 98 -15.96 -3.77 9.37
C GLY A 98 -16.51 -5.19 9.44
N MET A 99 -15.98 -6.15 8.66
CA MET A 99 -16.58 -7.48 8.45
C MET A 99 -15.74 -8.65 8.98
N THR A 100 -14.43 -8.48 9.16
CA THR A 100 -13.52 -9.53 9.66
C THR A 100 -12.62 -8.99 10.78
N THR A 101 -11.86 -9.87 11.43
CA THR A 101 -10.90 -9.42 12.45
C THR A 101 -9.71 -8.69 11.81
N ALA A 102 -9.18 -7.67 12.47
CA ALA A 102 -8.06 -6.89 11.96
C ALA A 102 -6.82 -7.76 11.61
N GLY A 103 -6.56 -8.80 12.42
CA GLY A 103 -5.47 -9.74 12.16
C GLY A 103 -5.70 -10.57 10.90
N LYS A 104 -6.93 -11.06 10.68
CA LYS A 104 -7.28 -11.88 9.50
C LYS A 104 -7.29 -11.03 8.23
N ALA A 105 -7.88 -9.83 8.29
CA ALA A 105 -7.83 -8.85 7.21
C ALA A 105 -6.39 -8.49 6.84
N GLY A 106 -5.55 -8.20 7.81
CA GLY A 106 -4.13 -7.92 7.61
C GLY A 106 -3.39 -9.08 6.92
N PHE A 107 -3.61 -10.34 7.37
CA PHE A 107 -3.02 -11.51 6.73
C PHE A 107 -3.42 -11.65 5.26
N ILE A 108 -4.72 -11.56 4.97
CA ILE A 108 -5.22 -11.76 3.61
C ILE A 108 -4.80 -10.60 2.69
N THR A 109 -4.82 -9.37 3.18
CA THR A 109 -4.35 -8.20 2.40
C THR A 109 -2.90 -8.38 1.96
N VAL A 110 -2.00 -8.79 2.85
CA VAL A 110 -0.57 -8.93 2.49
C VAL A 110 -0.29 -10.07 1.52
N LEU A 111 -1.26 -10.92 1.19
CA LEU A 111 -1.09 -11.94 0.13
C LEU A 111 -0.77 -11.33 -1.25
N TYR A 112 -0.86 -10.01 -1.42
CA TYR A 112 -0.29 -9.34 -2.60
C TYR A 112 1.22 -9.63 -2.77
N ILE A 113 1.93 -10.04 -1.72
CA ILE A 113 3.33 -10.49 -1.81
C ILE A 113 3.51 -11.73 -2.69
N CYS A 114 2.47 -12.55 -2.82
CA CYS A 114 2.45 -13.69 -3.75
C CYS A 114 1.97 -13.26 -5.14
N ILE A 115 0.98 -12.36 -5.18
CA ILE A 115 0.33 -11.91 -6.43
C ILE A 115 1.32 -11.13 -7.30
N VAL A 116 2.07 -10.18 -6.71
CA VAL A 116 3.02 -9.35 -7.46
C VAL A 116 4.12 -10.16 -8.15
N PRO A 117 4.88 -11.05 -7.48
CA PRO A 117 5.86 -11.87 -8.16
C PRO A 117 5.24 -12.87 -9.14
N PHE A 118 4.04 -13.40 -8.85
CA PHE A 118 3.31 -14.26 -9.79
C PHE A 118 3.03 -13.54 -11.10
N ILE A 119 2.43 -12.35 -11.06
CA ILE A 119 2.23 -11.54 -12.27
C ILE A 119 3.58 -11.19 -12.91
N GLY A 120 4.59 -10.84 -12.10
CA GLY A 120 5.94 -10.53 -12.58
C GLY A 120 6.57 -11.64 -13.40
N VAL A 121 6.37 -12.91 -13.01
CA VAL A 121 6.87 -14.07 -13.77
C VAL A 121 6.19 -14.15 -15.15
N PHE A 122 4.87 -13.94 -15.23
CA PHE A 122 4.16 -13.88 -16.52
C PHE A 122 4.63 -12.73 -17.41
N LEU A 123 5.13 -11.64 -16.81
CA LEU A 123 5.74 -10.51 -17.52
C LEU A 123 7.23 -10.75 -17.86
N GLY A 124 7.74 -11.96 -17.63
CA GLY A 124 9.11 -12.36 -17.96
C GLY A 124 10.16 -12.08 -16.90
N ASN A 125 9.76 -11.66 -15.68
CA ASN A 125 10.68 -11.45 -14.58
C ASN A 125 11.19 -12.80 -14.02
N LYS A 126 12.51 -12.85 -13.72
CA LYS A 126 13.12 -14.01 -13.07
C LYS A 126 13.26 -13.76 -11.58
N LEU A 127 12.73 -14.67 -10.78
CA LEU A 127 12.88 -14.64 -9.33
C LEU A 127 14.12 -15.43 -8.92
N ASN A 128 14.91 -14.90 -7.99
CA ASN A 128 16.02 -15.64 -7.43
C ASN A 128 15.55 -16.59 -6.30
N LYS A 129 16.34 -17.62 -6.00
CA LYS A 129 16.00 -18.62 -4.99
C LYS A 129 15.83 -18.04 -3.58
N PHE A 130 16.61 -17.03 -3.21
CA PHE A 130 16.52 -16.37 -1.91
C PHE A 130 15.22 -15.61 -1.77
N PHE A 131 14.75 -14.97 -2.86
CA PHE A 131 13.44 -14.35 -2.87
C PHE A 131 12.31 -15.37 -2.63
N ILE A 132 12.37 -16.52 -3.29
CA ILE A 132 11.35 -17.59 -3.13
C ILE A 132 11.35 -18.11 -1.68
N ILE A 133 12.53 -18.38 -1.11
CA ILE A 133 12.65 -18.84 0.30
C ILE A 133 12.09 -17.76 1.24
N GLY A 134 12.46 -16.49 1.03
CA GLY A 134 11.99 -15.38 1.83
C GLY A 134 10.47 -15.20 1.74
N LEU A 135 9.89 -15.36 0.55
CA LEU A 135 8.44 -15.31 0.33
C LEU A 135 7.71 -16.42 1.10
N ILE A 136 8.20 -17.66 1.03
CA ILE A 136 7.62 -18.80 1.76
C ILE A 136 7.65 -18.52 3.27
N LEU A 137 8.79 -18.08 3.80
CA LEU A 137 8.91 -17.72 5.21
C LEU A 137 7.97 -16.59 5.60
N ALA A 138 7.86 -15.54 4.77
CA ALA A 138 6.93 -14.44 5.02
C ALA A 138 5.49 -14.93 5.11
N VAL A 139 5.02 -15.76 4.17
CA VAL A 139 3.67 -16.33 4.18
C VAL A 139 3.42 -17.16 5.44
N ILE A 140 4.37 -18.01 5.84
CA ILE A 140 4.27 -18.80 7.08
C ILE A 140 4.21 -17.87 8.30
N GLY A 141 5.07 -16.85 8.35
CA GLY A 141 5.10 -15.89 9.45
C GLY A 141 3.81 -15.08 9.56
N PHE A 142 3.24 -14.64 8.43
CA PHE A 142 1.93 -13.95 8.42
C PHE A 142 0.79 -14.86 8.86
N TYR A 143 0.81 -16.15 8.47
CA TYR A 143 -0.16 -17.11 8.96
C TYR A 143 -0.09 -17.25 10.49
N LEU A 144 1.12 -17.37 11.06
CA LEU A 144 1.31 -17.44 12.51
C LEU A 144 0.89 -16.16 13.23
N LEU A 145 1.13 -15.00 12.62
CA LEU A 145 0.79 -13.68 13.17
C LEU A 145 -0.72 -13.45 13.20
N SER A 146 -1.45 -13.86 12.17
CA SER A 146 -2.80 -13.35 11.91
C SER A 146 -3.89 -14.37 12.18
N VAL A 147 -3.62 -15.67 12.08
CA VAL A 147 -4.64 -16.72 12.26
C VAL A 147 -4.58 -17.26 13.68
N LYS A 148 -5.53 -16.86 14.53
CA LYS A 148 -5.58 -17.25 15.96
C LYS A 148 -6.33 -18.54 16.21
N GLU A 149 -7.37 -18.84 15.43
CA GLU A 149 -8.29 -19.97 15.58
C GLU A 149 -8.33 -20.85 14.34
N GLU A 150 -9.24 -21.83 14.27
CA GLU A 150 -9.44 -22.60 13.07
C GLU A 150 -9.75 -21.72 11.88
N PHE A 151 -9.02 -21.92 10.77
CA PHE A 151 -9.16 -21.11 9.57
C PHE A 151 -10.47 -21.45 8.86
N THR A 152 -11.51 -20.68 9.14
CA THR A 152 -12.78 -20.73 8.42
C THR A 152 -12.81 -19.61 7.39
N LEU A 153 -13.15 -19.95 6.13
CA LEU A 153 -13.33 -18.95 5.07
C LEU A 153 -14.72 -18.33 5.17
N GLU A 154 -14.76 -17.04 5.37
CA GLU A 154 -15.97 -16.23 5.38
C GLU A 154 -16.05 -15.33 4.15
N LEU A 155 -17.23 -14.75 3.88
CA LEU A 155 -17.40 -13.84 2.75
C LEU A 155 -16.45 -12.64 2.82
N GLY A 156 -16.18 -12.10 4.02
CA GLY A 156 -15.22 -11.03 4.26
C GLY A 156 -13.83 -11.40 3.73
N ASP A 157 -13.34 -12.61 3.99
CA ASP A 157 -12.02 -13.07 3.56
C ASP A 157 -11.85 -13.05 2.03
N VAL A 158 -12.91 -13.44 1.31
CA VAL A 158 -12.93 -13.38 -0.16
C VAL A 158 -12.85 -11.93 -0.64
N ILE A 159 -13.59 -11.04 0.02
CA ILE A 159 -13.59 -9.59 -0.30
C ILE A 159 -12.18 -9.02 -0.10
N VAL A 160 -11.52 -9.31 1.05
CA VAL A 160 -10.12 -8.87 1.30
C VAL A 160 -9.17 -9.43 0.26
N PHE A 161 -9.31 -10.70 -0.09
CA PHE A 161 -8.44 -11.32 -1.09
C PHE A 161 -8.55 -10.63 -2.46
N ILE A 162 -9.77 -10.23 -2.86
CA ILE A 162 -9.96 -9.42 -4.07
C ILE A 162 -9.23 -8.07 -3.94
N SER A 163 -9.31 -7.41 -2.78
CA SER A 163 -8.52 -6.19 -2.50
C SER A 163 -7.02 -6.42 -2.67
N ALA A 164 -6.48 -7.53 -2.15
CA ALA A 164 -5.07 -7.89 -2.29
C ALA A 164 -4.65 -8.04 -3.76
N ILE A 165 -5.54 -8.57 -4.62
CA ILE A 165 -5.29 -8.64 -6.08
C ILE A 165 -5.16 -7.22 -6.65
N PHE A 166 -6.08 -6.32 -6.32
CA PHE A 166 -6.02 -4.94 -6.82
C PHE A 166 -4.79 -4.19 -6.29
N PHE A 167 -4.38 -4.37 -5.04
CA PHE A 167 -3.12 -3.81 -4.54
C PHE A 167 -1.91 -4.38 -5.27
N GLY A 168 -1.87 -5.67 -5.54
CA GLY A 168 -0.82 -6.30 -6.33
C GLY A 168 -0.73 -5.72 -7.75
N VAL A 169 -1.86 -5.58 -8.44
CA VAL A 169 -1.93 -4.94 -9.76
C VAL A 169 -1.49 -3.47 -9.68
N HIS A 170 -1.93 -2.73 -8.64
CA HIS A 170 -1.53 -1.33 -8.43
C HIS A 170 -0.01 -1.18 -8.31
N ILE A 171 0.66 -2.04 -7.53
CA ILE A 171 2.13 -2.03 -7.40
C ILE A 171 2.80 -2.17 -8.78
N ILE A 172 2.28 -3.03 -9.65
CA ILE A 172 2.84 -3.26 -10.99
C ILE A 172 2.59 -2.07 -11.92
N VAL A 173 1.37 -1.50 -11.89
CA VAL A 173 1.03 -0.33 -12.69
C VAL A 173 1.84 0.89 -12.25
N ILE A 174 2.07 1.07 -10.95
CA ILE A 174 2.97 2.10 -10.42
C ILE A 174 4.40 1.91 -10.91
N ASP A 175 4.94 0.70 -10.88
CA ASP A 175 6.31 0.41 -11.37
C ASP A 175 6.51 0.88 -12.81
N TYR A 176 5.55 0.59 -13.69
CA TYR A 176 5.57 1.05 -15.06
C TYR A 176 5.45 2.58 -15.18
N SER A 177 4.59 3.19 -14.37
CA SER A 177 4.21 4.60 -14.48
C SER A 177 5.24 5.53 -13.83
N ALA A 178 5.84 5.13 -12.70
CA ALA A 178 6.75 5.94 -11.90
C ALA A 178 8.03 6.35 -12.64
N LEU A 179 8.45 5.55 -13.62
CA LEU A 179 9.62 5.87 -14.47
C LEU A 179 9.29 6.88 -15.57
N ARG A 180 8.02 7.10 -15.89
CA ARG A 180 7.53 7.87 -17.07
C ARG A 180 6.81 9.16 -16.69
N VAL A 181 6.37 9.28 -15.44
CA VAL A 181 5.56 10.39 -14.94
C VAL A 181 6.22 10.97 -13.70
N ASN A 182 6.10 12.28 -13.48
CA ASN A 182 6.51 12.90 -12.22
C ASN A 182 5.76 12.24 -11.06
N SER A 183 6.47 11.85 -9.99
CA SER A 183 5.89 11.06 -8.88
C SER A 183 4.77 11.81 -8.16
N MET A 184 4.91 13.12 -7.94
CA MET A 184 3.87 13.92 -7.28
C MET A 184 2.65 14.11 -8.19
N PHE A 185 2.86 14.35 -9.49
CA PHE A 185 1.77 14.44 -10.46
C PHE A 185 0.99 13.12 -10.55
N LEU A 186 1.70 11.98 -10.62
CA LEU A 186 1.08 10.66 -10.63
C LEU A 186 0.26 10.42 -9.37
N SER A 187 0.79 10.80 -8.20
CA SER A 187 0.11 10.69 -6.91
C SER A 187 -1.15 11.56 -6.87
N ILE A 188 -1.09 12.81 -7.34
CA ILE A 188 -2.25 13.70 -7.39
C ILE A 188 -3.34 13.11 -8.27
N ILE A 189 -3.03 12.72 -9.51
CA ILE A 189 -4.05 12.22 -10.45
C ILE A 189 -4.70 10.94 -9.93
N GLN A 190 -3.93 9.97 -9.44
CA GLN A 190 -4.53 8.74 -8.92
C GLN A 190 -5.46 9.01 -7.74
N LEU A 191 -5.08 9.91 -6.82
CA LEU A 191 -5.90 10.23 -5.65
C LEU A 191 -7.12 11.09 -6.00
N VAL A 192 -7.03 11.96 -7.02
CA VAL A 192 -8.20 12.66 -7.59
C VAL A 192 -9.22 11.66 -8.11
N VAL A 193 -8.78 10.65 -8.86
CA VAL A 193 -9.67 9.59 -9.38
C VAL A 193 -10.33 8.85 -8.22
N VAL A 194 -9.56 8.43 -7.21
CA VAL A 194 -10.10 7.75 -6.02
C VAL A 194 -11.12 8.65 -5.31
N ALA A 195 -10.81 9.93 -5.10
CA ALA A 195 -11.71 10.87 -4.42
C ALA A 195 -13.02 11.05 -5.19
N ILE A 196 -12.96 11.24 -6.52
CA ILE A 196 -14.15 11.43 -7.37
C ILE A 196 -15.05 10.19 -7.33
N PHE A 197 -14.50 9.00 -7.56
CA PHE A 197 -15.29 7.77 -7.54
C PHE A 197 -15.87 7.49 -6.15
N SER A 198 -15.06 7.63 -5.09
CA SER A 198 -15.52 7.34 -3.73
C SER A 198 -16.57 8.33 -3.26
N LEU A 199 -16.34 9.65 -3.37
CA LEU A 199 -17.31 10.66 -2.92
C LEU A 199 -18.55 10.65 -3.81
N GLY A 200 -18.41 10.47 -5.12
CA GLY A 200 -19.56 10.37 -6.02
C GLY A 200 -20.47 9.20 -5.66
N LEU A 201 -19.91 8.03 -5.36
CA LEU A 201 -20.68 6.88 -4.90
C LEU A 201 -21.19 7.04 -3.46
N ALA A 202 -20.42 7.68 -2.57
CA ALA A 202 -20.83 7.94 -1.19
C ALA A 202 -22.09 8.81 -1.14
N MET A 203 -22.19 9.86 -1.96
CA MET A 203 -23.37 10.71 -2.07
C MET A 203 -24.64 9.94 -2.45
N ILE A 204 -24.51 8.79 -3.10
CA ILE A 204 -25.63 7.96 -3.55
C ILE A 204 -25.96 6.86 -2.54
N LYS A 205 -24.94 6.31 -1.86
CA LYS A 205 -25.06 5.07 -1.09
C LYS A 205 -24.91 5.22 0.41
N GLU A 206 -24.38 6.34 0.88
CA GLU A 206 -24.06 6.55 2.30
C GLU A 206 -24.70 7.85 2.79
N THR A 207 -25.05 7.90 4.08
CA THR A 207 -25.49 9.13 4.74
C THR A 207 -24.26 9.87 5.27
N ILE A 208 -24.00 11.06 4.70
CA ILE A 208 -22.85 11.87 5.08
C ILE A 208 -23.33 12.96 6.05
N ILE A 209 -22.91 12.87 7.32
CA ILE A 209 -23.25 13.83 8.37
C ILE A 209 -21.97 14.59 8.77
N LEU A 210 -22.01 15.91 8.73
CA LEU A 210 -20.84 16.75 9.06
C LEU A 210 -20.36 16.54 10.51
N ALA A 211 -21.28 16.36 11.45
CA ALA A 211 -20.92 16.12 12.85
C ALA A 211 -20.11 14.81 13.01
N ASP A 212 -20.46 13.76 12.24
CA ASP A 212 -19.76 12.48 12.24
C ASP A 212 -18.33 12.64 11.65
N ILE A 213 -18.19 13.40 10.57
CA ILE A 213 -16.89 13.72 9.99
C ILE A 213 -16.00 14.45 11.00
N LEU A 214 -16.56 15.46 11.68
CA LEU A 214 -15.83 16.23 12.68
C LEU A 214 -15.43 15.39 13.90
N SER A 215 -16.25 14.42 14.30
CA SER A 215 -15.95 13.52 15.43
C SER A 215 -14.71 12.64 15.18
N VAL A 216 -14.39 12.34 13.93
CA VAL A 216 -13.23 11.54 13.51
C VAL A 216 -12.23 12.34 12.67
N ALA A 217 -12.22 13.66 12.81
CA ALA A 217 -11.36 14.54 12.02
C ALA A 217 -9.87 14.23 12.16
N ALA A 218 -9.39 13.94 13.38
CA ALA A 218 -7.98 13.63 13.60
C ALA A 218 -7.52 12.34 12.88
N PRO A 219 -8.19 11.18 13.00
CA PRO A 219 -7.86 10.01 12.21
C PRO A 219 -8.03 10.24 10.71
N LEU A 220 -9.02 11.00 10.25
CA LEU A 220 -9.18 11.34 8.83
C LEU A 220 -8.02 12.19 8.30
N LEU A 221 -7.55 13.17 9.05
CA LEU A 221 -6.37 13.97 8.69
C LEU A 221 -5.10 13.11 8.63
N ALA A 222 -4.91 12.23 9.61
CA ALA A 222 -3.79 11.28 9.59
C ALA A 222 -3.85 10.35 8.38
N LEU A 223 -5.02 9.79 8.07
CA LEU A 223 -5.25 8.98 6.88
C LEU A 223 -5.01 9.75 5.59
N GLY A 224 -5.46 10.99 5.51
CA GLY A 224 -5.31 11.84 4.33
C GLY A 224 -3.85 12.26 4.12
N ILE A 225 -3.26 12.90 5.10
CA ILE A 225 -1.92 13.50 4.99
C ILE A 225 -0.84 12.41 4.99
N LEU A 226 -0.82 11.57 6.03
CA LEU A 226 0.25 10.60 6.21
C LEU A 226 0.04 9.38 5.31
N SER A 227 -1.09 8.68 5.44
CA SER A 227 -1.29 7.41 4.76
C SER A 227 -1.53 7.58 3.26
N SER A 228 -2.47 8.43 2.85
CA SER A 228 -2.77 8.64 1.43
C SER A 228 -1.76 9.59 0.76
N GLY A 229 -1.44 10.71 1.39
CA GLY A 229 -0.54 11.73 0.84
C GLY A 229 0.92 11.25 0.80
N LEU A 230 1.56 11.15 1.97
CA LEU A 230 2.97 10.75 2.05
C LEU A 230 3.16 9.27 1.69
N GLY A 231 2.25 8.38 2.09
CA GLY A 231 2.36 6.95 1.84
C GLY A 231 2.41 6.61 0.35
N TYR A 232 1.36 6.95 -0.43
CA TYR A 232 1.36 6.62 -1.87
C TYR A 232 2.41 7.41 -2.66
N THR A 233 2.69 8.67 -2.30
CA THR A 233 3.77 9.42 -2.94
C THR A 233 5.13 8.81 -2.66
N GLY A 234 5.39 8.41 -1.42
CA GLY A 234 6.62 7.72 -1.01
C GLY A 234 6.79 6.36 -1.70
N GLN A 235 5.71 5.59 -1.83
CA GLN A 235 5.69 4.34 -2.60
C GLN A 235 6.11 4.58 -4.05
N ILE A 236 5.49 5.56 -4.74
CA ILE A 236 5.82 5.88 -6.13
C ILE A 236 7.29 6.27 -6.28
N ILE A 237 7.81 7.08 -5.35
CA ILE A 237 9.23 7.49 -5.34
C ILE A 237 10.14 6.28 -5.13
N ALA A 238 9.82 5.40 -4.20
CA ALA A 238 10.63 4.23 -3.88
C ALA A 238 10.64 3.21 -5.04
N GLN A 239 9.51 2.98 -5.69
CA GLN A 239 9.39 2.05 -6.82
C GLN A 239 10.15 2.48 -8.08
N ARG A 240 10.67 3.69 -8.14
CA ARG A 240 11.61 4.11 -9.21
C ARG A 240 12.97 3.40 -9.13
N GLU A 241 13.32 2.86 -7.97
CA GLU A 241 14.60 2.21 -7.70
C GLU A 241 14.46 0.76 -7.23
N ILE A 242 13.27 0.40 -6.71
CA ILE A 242 12.99 -0.90 -6.10
C ILE A 242 12.01 -1.66 -6.99
N PRO A 243 12.35 -2.86 -7.44
CA PRO A 243 11.45 -3.66 -8.29
C PRO A 243 10.17 -4.07 -7.54
N PRO A 244 9.04 -4.28 -8.24
CA PRO A 244 7.72 -4.48 -7.63
C PRO A 244 7.66 -5.67 -6.67
N HIS A 245 8.33 -6.79 -6.97
CA HIS A 245 8.37 -7.96 -6.09
C HIS A 245 9.10 -7.68 -4.76
N THR A 246 10.17 -6.89 -4.78
CA THR A 246 10.87 -6.44 -3.56
C THR A 246 10.03 -5.41 -2.80
N THR A 247 9.38 -4.49 -3.52
CA THR A 247 8.48 -3.50 -2.94
C THR A 247 7.35 -4.18 -2.17
N SER A 248 6.64 -5.13 -2.81
CA SER A 248 5.53 -5.84 -2.16
C SER A 248 5.96 -6.57 -0.89
N LEU A 249 7.14 -7.18 -0.91
CA LEU A 249 7.64 -7.89 0.26
C LEU A 249 8.05 -6.95 1.40
N ILE A 250 8.67 -5.79 1.12
CA ILE A 250 8.96 -4.80 2.16
C ILE A 250 7.66 -4.20 2.70
N MET A 251 6.71 -3.88 1.82
CA MET A 251 5.43 -3.28 2.21
C MET A 251 4.62 -4.20 3.12
N SER A 252 4.73 -5.52 2.97
CA SER A 252 4.01 -6.47 3.81
C SER A 252 4.39 -6.39 5.31
N LEU A 253 5.50 -5.75 5.67
CA LEU A 253 5.82 -5.41 7.06
C LEU A 253 4.77 -4.51 7.73
N GLU A 254 3.88 -3.89 6.97
CA GLU A 254 2.76 -3.11 7.53
C GLU A 254 1.93 -3.92 8.53
N SER A 255 1.75 -5.23 8.30
CA SER A 255 1.03 -6.12 9.23
C SER A 255 1.78 -6.31 10.56
N VAL A 256 3.11 -6.37 10.51
CA VAL A 256 3.93 -6.42 11.73
C VAL A 256 3.83 -5.11 12.50
N VAL A 257 3.89 -3.98 11.79
CA VAL A 257 3.73 -2.65 12.40
C VAL A 257 2.32 -2.47 12.96
N ALA A 258 1.29 -2.94 12.25
CA ALA A 258 -0.10 -2.91 12.72
C ALA A 258 -0.27 -3.71 14.02
N ALA A 259 0.31 -4.92 14.11
CA ALA A 259 0.28 -5.74 15.33
C ALA A 259 0.99 -5.04 16.50
N ILE A 260 2.17 -4.48 16.28
CA ILE A 260 2.89 -3.71 17.31
C ILE A 260 2.08 -2.47 17.73
N GLY A 261 1.50 -1.75 16.76
CA GLY A 261 0.65 -0.60 17.02
C GLY A 261 -0.62 -0.95 17.81
N GLY A 262 -1.22 -2.12 17.55
CA GLY A 262 -2.34 -2.66 18.32
C GLY A 262 -1.99 -2.85 19.80
N VAL A 263 -0.80 -3.39 20.10
CA VAL A 263 -0.32 -3.51 21.47
C VAL A 263 -0.11 -2.16 22.12
N LEU A 264 0.60 -1.26 21.45
CA LEU A 264 1.03 0.01 22.07
C LEU A 264 -0.13 1.01 22.22
N ILE A 265 -1.10 1.00 21.29
CA ILE A 265 -2.16 2.01 21.22
C ILE A 265 -3.51 1.47 21.70
N LEU A 266 -3.83 0.22 21.36
CA LEU A 266 -5.10 -0.42 21.71
C LEU A 266 -5.00 -1.37 22.91
N SER A 267 -3.81 -1.48 23.53
CA SER A 267 -3.53 -2.40 24.64
C SER A 267 -3.86 -3.87 24.32
N GLU A 268 -3.71 -4.27 23.05
CA GLU A 268 -3.88 -5.66 22.62
C GLU A 268 -2.72 -6.52 23.15
N HIS A 269 -2.98 -7.80 23.41
CA HIS A 269 -1.96 -8.74 23.82
C HIS A 269 -1.43 -9.53 22.61
N ILE A 270 -0.10 -9.54 22.45
CA ILE A 270 0.58 -10.43 21.48
C ILE A 270 0.95 -11.72 22.20
N GLY A 271 0.44 -12.84 21.72
CA GLY A 271 0.83 -14.17 22.19
C GLY A 271 2.19 -14.60 21.65
N ILE A 272 2.71 -15.71 22.18
CA ILE A 272 4.00 -16.27 21.73
C ILE A 272 3.96 -16.64 20.24
N ARG A 273 2.83 -17.15 19.74
CA ARG A 273 2.64 -17.54 18.35
C ARG A 273 2.76 -16.35 17.41
N GLU A 274 2.11 -15.25 17.73
CA GLU A 274 2.17 -14.01 16.97
C GLU A 274 3.60 -13.43 16.98
N GLY A 275 4.27 -13.46 18.13
CA GLY A 275 5.68 -13.05 18.26
C GLY A 275 6.63 -13.87 17.38
N ILE A 276 6.46 -15.18 17.33
CA ILE A 276 7.21 -16.06 16.43
C ILE A 276 6.87 -15.71 14.98
N GLY A 277 5.61 -15.49 14.64
CA GLY A 277 5.17 -15.08 13.30
C GLY A 277 5.87 -13.81 12.82
N MET A 278 5.93 -12.77 13.66
CA MET A 278 6.64 -11.53 13.35
C MET A 278 8.14 -11.77 13.09
N ALA A 279 8.80 -12.56 13.92
CA ALA A 279 10.21 -12.91 13.75
C ALA A 279 10.47 -13.66 12.43
N VAL A 280 9.61 -14.62 12.08
CA VAL A 280 9.70 -15.38 10.82
C VAL A 280 9.50 -14.47 9.60
N VAL A 281 8.54 -13.54 9.65
CA VAL A 281 8.35 -12.51 8.57
C VAL A 281 9.62 -11.72 8.38
N LEU A 282 10.19 -11.15 9.45
CA LEU A 282 11.41 -10.35 9.38
C LEU A 282 12.59 -11.13 8.79
N VAL A 283 12.79 -12.37 9.24
CA VAL A 283 13.83 -13.28 8.69
C VAL A 283 13.58 -13.53 7.22
N GLY A 284 12.33 -13.80 6.82
CA GLY A 284 11.95 -14.02 5.42
C GLY A 284 12.30 -12.83 4.54
N ILE A 285 12.00 -11.61 4.99
CA ILE A 285 12.32 -10.37 4.26
C ILE A 285 13.83 -10.18 4.14
N ILE A 286 14.60 -10.39 5.21
CA ILE A 286 16.06 -10.30 5.18
C ILE A 286 16.65 -11.30 4.18
N ILE A 287 16.21 -12.55 4.21
CA ILE A 287 16.68 -13.59 3.28
C ILE A 287 16.35 -13.21 1.83
N SER A 288 15.18 -12.67 1.57
CA SER A 288 14.76 -12.28 0.21
C SER A 288 15.65 -11.20 -0.42
N GLN A 289 16.31 -10.38 0.41
CA GLN A 289 17.23 -9.33 -0.06
C GLN A 289 18.63 -9.86 -0.39
N LEU A 290 18.95 -11.12 -0.03
CA LEU A 290 20.23 -11.73 -0.39
C LEU A 290 20.33 -11.90 -1.90
N ARG A 291 21.45 -11.44 -2.47
CA ARG A 291 21.71 -11.55 -3.90
C ARG A 291 22.38 -12.88 -4.25
N ASP A 292 21.87 -13.54 -5.27
CA ASP A 292 22.60 -14.67 -5.86
C ASP A 292 23.83 -14.12 -6.59
N LYS A 293 25.03 -14.57 -6.18
CA LYS A 293 26.30 -14.17 -6.82
C LYS A 293 26.33 -14.46 -8.35
N LYS A 294 25.47 -15.36 -8.83
CA LYS A 294 25.34 -15.68 -10.26
C LYS A 294 24.55 -14.63 -11.06
N SER A 295 23.80 -13.75 -10.43
CA SER A 295 23.01 -12.71 -11.11
C SER A 295 23.80 -11.45 -11.46
N LEU A 296 25.10 -11.40 -11.16
CA LEU A 296 26.01 -10.28 -11.42
C LEU A 296 26.65 -10.29 -12.82
N LYS A 297 26.21 -11.16 -13.75
CA LYS A 297 26.62 -11.00 -15.14
C LYS A 297 25.92 -9.78 -15.71
N PRO A 298 26.68 -8.77 -16.23
CA PRO A 298 26.07 -7.65 -16.94
C PRO A 298 25.26 -8.23 -18.10
N LYS A 299 24.05 -7.71 -18.32
CA LYS A 299 23.36 -7.92 -19.59
C LYS A 299 24.29 -7.36 -20.65
N GLN A 300 24.94 -8.23 -21.45
CA GLN A 300 25.48 -7.84 -22.71
C GLN A 300 24.32 -7.28 -23.53
N GLU A 301 24.53 -6.07 -24.00
CA GLU A 301 23.66 -5.27 -24.85
C GLU A 301 23.16 -6.03 -26.06
#